data_5250d20cae8cfaac009e71a99579e349
#
_entry.id   5250d20cae8cfaac009e71a99579e349
#
_cell.length_a   1.000
_cell.length_b   1.000
_cell.length_c   1.000
_cell.angle_alpha   90.00
_cell.angle_beta   90.00
_cell.angle_gamma   90.00
#
_symmetry.space_group_name_H-M   'P 1'
#
loop_
_entity.id
_entity.type
_entity.pdbx_description
1 polymer ?
#
loop_
_entity_poly.entity_id
_entity_poly.type
_entity_poly.pdbx_seq_one_letter_code
_entity_poly.pdbx_strand_id
1 'polypeptide(L)'
;MKLLLPYAYDIDGNLVHIDDAIKGVRYTCPSCGAELSLKISQIPPGQKYHRRNHFAHKGNSENLCSESFLHKLFKDRCAELLREKISKNESLYFEWRCEKCYEIHSGNLLKKAVTVVTEYNLDVCKPDIALLDKNGKVVIVIEVVVTHRPEPEVLEYYDKHKIACLQIVVGDFDDCDCIEEKLSNPNCVNICPNPTCEKCGEKMHYVKMVTVTTECWRCNQAMKVAMLVADNGREILSPSEFN
;
A
#
# COMPACT_ATOMS: atom_id res chain seq x y z
N MET A 1 -6.22 -15.71 10.12
CA MET A 1 -5.14 -16.02 11.13
C MET A 1 -5.35 -15.09 12.31
N LYS A 2 -5.22 -15.55 13.56
CA LYS A 2 -5.40 -14.67 14.73
C LYS A 2 -4.18 -13.74 14.82
N LEU A 3 -4.39 -12.44 14.82
CA LEU A 3 -3.33 -11.46 14.99
C LEU A 3 -2.85 -11.48 16.46
N LEU A 4 -1.58 -11.79 16.67
CA LEU A 4 -0.96 -11.83 17.99
C LEU A 4 -0.30 -10.47 18.29
N LEU A 5 -0.43 -9.98 19.52
CA LEU A 5 0.11 -8.70 19.94
C LEU A 5 1.58 -8.84 20.40
N PRO A 6 2.57 -8.35 19.63
CA PRO A 6 3.97 -8.47 20.00
C PRO A 6 4.49 -7.30 20.85
N TYR A 7 3.70 -6.24 21.05
CA TYR A 7 4.09 -5.04 21.80
C TYR A 7 3.17 -4.78 22.98
N ALA A 8 3.71 -4.17 24.02
CA ALA A 8 2.97 -3.69 25.20
C ALA A 8 3.68 -2.48 25.80
N TYR A 9 2.98 -1.65 26.57
CA TYR A 9 3.61 -0.64 27.41
C TYR A 9 4.01 -1.26 28.75
N ASP A 10 5.22 -0.94 29.21
CA ASP A 10 5.67 -1.22 30.57
C ASP A 10 5.07 -0.20 31.57
N ILE A 11 5.52 -0.28 32.84
CA ILE A 11 5.04 0.62 33.90
C ILE A 11 5.50 2.08 33.73
N ASP A 12 6.58 2.29 32.95
CA ASP A 12 7.15 3.61 32.68
C ASP A 12 6.58 4.22 31.39
N GLY A 13 5.70 3.48 30.69
CA GLY A 13 5.06 3.90 29.43
C GLY A 13 5.92 3.68 28.20
N ASN A 14 7.00 2.90 28.29
CA ASN A 14 7.81 2.54 27.14
C ASN A 14 7.16 1.40 26.35
N LEU A 15 7.21 1.49 25.04
CA LEU A 15 6.76 0.40 24.16
C LEU A 15 7.81 -0.71 24.12
N VAL A 16 7.46 -1.89 24.61
CA VAL A 16 8.35 -3.07 24.75
C VAL A 16 7.91 -4.15 23.78
N HIS A 17 8.85 -4.69 23.00
CA HIS A 17 8.60 -5.88 22.19
C HIS A 17 8.62 -7.14 23.08
N ILE A 18 7.88 -8.17 22.67
CA ILE A 18 7.73 -9.42 23.45
C ILE A 18 9.06 -10.13 23.71
N ASP A 19 10.03 -10.01 22.82
CA ASP A 19 11.35 -10.63 22.97
C ASP A 19 12.20 -9.97 24.06
N ASP A 20 11.92 -8.69 24.37
CA ASP A 20 12.56 -7.89 25.42
C ASP A 20 11.76 -7.90 26.72
N ALA A 21 10.61 -8.58 26.74
CA ALA A 21 9.71 -8.57 27.88
C ALA A 21 10.22 -9.43 29.05
N ILE A 22 10.18 -8.88 30.25
CA ILE A 22 10.65 -9.49 31.47
C ILE A 22 9.47 -10.11 32.25
N LYS A 23 9.61 -11.34 32.70
CA LYS A 23 8.60 -12.00 33.55
C LYS A 23 8.45 -11.27 34.88
N GLY A 24 7.20 -11.08 35.31
CA GLY A 24 6.89 -10.43 36.59
C GLY A 24 6.72 -8.92 36.47
N VAL A 25 7.06 -8.32 35.32
CA VAL A 25 6.73 -6.91 35.03
C VAL A 25 5.28 -6.80 34.58
N ARG A 26 4.61 -5.71 34.97
CA ARG A 26 3.25 -5.40 34.54
C ARG A 26 3.29 -4.73 33.17
N TYR A 27 2.47 -5.25 32.27
CA TYR A 27 2.32 -4.71 30.92
C TYR A 27 0.88 -4.32 30.62
N THR A 28 0.69 -3.28 29.82
CA THR A 28 -0.63 -2.78 29.41
C THR A 28 -0.76 -2.71 27.89
N CYS A 29 -1.99 -2.88 27.41
CA CYS A 29 -2.31 -2.85 25.99
C CYS A 29 -2.14 -1.43 25.41
N PRO A 30 -1.39 -1.28 24.28
CA PRO A 30 -1.22 0.03 23.65
C PRO A 30 -2.51 0.65 23.10
N SER A 31 -3.54 -0.17 22.84
CA SER A 31 -4.83 0.32 22.33
C SER A 31 -5.82 0.69 23.43
N CYS A 32 -5.99 -0.16 24.44
CA CYS A 32 -7.07 0.00 25.43
C CYS A 32 -6.58 0.21 26.86
N GLY A 33 -5.26 0.15 27.13
CA GLY A 33 -4.68 0.29 28.47
C GLY A 33 -4.92 -0.89 29.42
N ALA A 34 -5.65 -1.94 28.98
CA ALA A 34 -5.91 -3.10 29.83
C ALA A 34 -4.64 -3.88 30.13
N GLU A 35 -4.60 -4.52 31.30
CA GLU A 35 -3.47 -5.35 31.70
C GLU A 35 -3.31 -6.59 30.80
N LEU A 36 -2.07 -6.86 30.42
CA LEU A 36 -1.69 -7.97 29.56
C LEU A 36 -0.91 -9.04 30.33
N SER A 37 -1.00 -10.28 29.85
CA SER A 37 -0.20 -11.41 30.31
C SER A 37 0.80 -11.84 29.24
N LEU A 38 2.02 -12.17 29.64
CA LEU A 38 2.99 -12.78 28.74
C LEU A 38 2.59 -14.22 28.41
N LYS A 39 2.59 -14.54 27.12
CA LYS A 39 2.44 -15.90 26.59
C LYS A 39 3.75 -16.30 25.90
N ILE A 40 4.58 -17.03 26.61
CA ILE A 40 5.88 -17.51 26.14
C ILE A 40 5.77 -18.99 25.88
N SER A 41 6.14 -19.42 24.66
CA SER A 41 6.18 -20.84 24.30
C SER A 41 7.29 -21.54 25.07
N GLN A 42 6.97 -22.70 25.63
CA GLN A 42 7.97 -23.60 26.21
C GLN A 42 8.62 -24.50 25.16
N ILE A 43 8.06 -24.50 23.93
CA ILE A 43 8.54 -25.32 22.81
C ILE A 43 9.47 -24.45 21.98
N PRO A 44 10.70 -24.88 21.68
CA PRO A 44 11.65 -24.14 20.85
C PRO A 44 11.12 -23.83 19.46
N PRO A 45 11.56 -22.71 18.84
CA PRO A 45 11.23 -22.37 17.47
C PRO A 45 11.59 -23.51 16.50
N GLY A 46 10.75 -23.72 15.48
CA GLY A 46 10.95 -24.77 14.47
C GLY A 46 10.41 -26.15 14.85
N GLN A 47 10.01 -26.38 16.09
CA GLN A 47 9.38 -27.63 16.50
C GLN A 47 7.87 -27.61 16.30
N LYS A 48 7.29 -28.81 16.05
CA LYS A 48 5.84 -28.99 15.95
C LYS A 48 5.16 -28.49 17.24
N TYR A 49 4.08 -27.69 17.10
CA TYR A 49 3.33 -27.04 18.18
C TYR A 49 4.00 -25.82 18.83
N HIS A 50 5.15 -25.32 18.33
CA HIS A 50 5.67 -24.02 18.75
C HIS A 50 4.61 -22.92 18.46
N ARG A 51 4.36 -22.05 19.43
CA ARG A 51 3.51 -20.87 19.29
C ARG A 51 4.37 -19.63 19.44
N ARG A 52 4.18 -18.63 18.57
CA ARG A 52 4.85 -17.32 18.71
C ARG A 52 4.58 -16.75 20.10
N ASN A 53 5.60 -16.21 20.72
CA ASN A 53 5.48 -15.44 21.95
C ASN A 53 4.61 -14.19 21.67
N HIS A 54 3.76 -13.80 22.61
CA HIS A 54 2.89 -12.63 22.47
C HIS A 54 2.35 -12.16 23.80
N PHE A 55 1.87 -10.94 23.84
CA PHE A 55 1.05 -10.42 24.93
C PHE A 55 -0.41 -10.80 24.71
N ALA A 56 -1.15 -11.10 25.76
CA ALA A 56 -2.56 -11.46 25.68
C ALA A 56 -3.39 -10.76 26.76
N HIS A 57 -4.58 -10.28 26.38
CA HIS A 57 -5.55 -9.74 27.34
C HIS A 57 -6.01 -10.82 28.31
N LYS A 58 -6.34 -10.43 29.53
CA LYS A 58 -7.02 -11.26 30.50
C LYS A 58 -8.55 -11.25 30.20
N GLY A 59 -8.98 -11.82 29.04
CA GLY A 59 -10.36 -11.83 28.58
C GLY A 59 -10.51 -11.94 27.05
N ASN A 60 -11.74 -11.75 26.51
CA ASN A 60 -12.07 -12.02 25.10
C ASN A 60 -11.91 -10.84 24.10
N SER A 61 -11.25 -9.75 24.44
CA SER A 61 -11.15 -8.54 23.60
C SER A 61 -9.91 -8.46 22.70
N GLU A 62 -9.19 -9.56 22.51
CA GLU A 62 -7.83 -9.57 21.95
C GLU A 62 -7.71 -9.08 20.49
N ASN A 63 -8.68 -9.41 19.61
CA ASN A 63 -8.51 -9.18 18.18
C ASN A 63 -8.63 -7.69 17.80
N LEU A 64 -9.65 -7.00 18.31
CA LEU A 64 -9.89 -5.59 17.98
C LEU A 64 -8.73 -4.68 18.41
N CYS A 65 -8.14 -4.93 19.58
CA CYS A 65 -7.01 -4.15 20.07
C CYS A 65 -5.75 -4.38 19.23
N SER A 66 -5.49 -5.62 18.81
CA SER A 66 -4.32 -5.95 17.98
C SER A 66 -4.43 -5.30 16.60
N GLU A 67 -5.61 -5.32 15.99
CA GLU A 67 -5.88 -4.68 14.70
C GLU A 67 -5.74 -3.16 14.78
N SER A 68 -6.37 -2.53 15.79
CA SER A 68 -6.29 -1.08 15.99
C SER A 68 -4.87 -0.62 16.27
N PHE A 69 -4.09 -1.40 17.02
CA PHE A 69 -2.71 -1.07 17.31
C PHE A 69 -1.81 -1.28 16.09
N LEU A 70 -1.99 -2.36 15.32
CA LEU A 70 -1.26 -2.59 14.09
C LEU A 70 -1.47 -1.45 13.09
N HIS A 71 -2.74 -1.06 12.88
CA HIS A 71 -3.11 0.06 12.02
C HIS A 71 -2.40 1.35 12.45
N LYS A 72 -2.49 1.70 13.73
CA LYS A 72 -1.83 2.89 14.28
C LYS A 72 -0.32 2.83 14.15
N LEU A 73 0.31 1.72 14.52
CA LEU A 73 1.77 1.56 14.49
C LEU A 73 2.31 1.70 13.07
N PHE A 74 1.66 1.02 12.10
CA PHE A 74 2.06 1.11 10.69
C PHE A 74 1.89 2.54 10.17
N LYS A 75 0.76 3.18 10.43
CA LYS A 75 0.48 4.57 10.04
C LYS A 75 1.54 5.54 10.59
N ASP A 76 1.83 5.47 11.88
CA ASP A 76 2.77 6.38 12.54
C ASP A 76 4.20 6.20 11.97
N ARG A 77 4.70 4.96 11.88
CA ARG A 77 6.02 4.66 11.28
C ARG A 77 6.09 5.03 9.80
N CYS A 78 5.03 4.80 9.04
CA CYS A 78 4.94 5.19 7.63
C CYS A 78 5.05 6.72 7.49
N ALA A 79 4.32 7.46 8.29
CA ALA A 79 4.38 8.92 8.28
C ALA A 79 5.77 9.45 8.67
N GLU A 80 6.46 8.83 9.63
CA GLU A 80 7.84 9.16 10.02
C GLU A 80 8.81 8.92 8.87
N LEU A 81 8.76 7.75 8.23
CA LEU A 81 9.59 7.42 7.06
C LEU A 81 9.42 8.45 5.94
N LEU A 82 8.17 8.80 5.63
CA LEU A 82 7.88 9.77 4.57
C LEU A 82 8.39 11.17 4.91
N ARG A 83 8.26 11.62 6.17
CA ARG A 83 8.82 12.90 6.63
C ARG A 83 10.34 12.92 6.53
N GLU A 84 10.98 11.82 6.95
CA GLU A 84 12.43 11.67 6.88
C GLU A 84 12.91 11.75 5.43
N LYS A 85 12.31 11.01 4.51
CA LYS A 85 12.66 11.05 3.08
C LYS A 85 12.46 12.43 2.46
N ILE A 86 11.36 13.13 2.78
CA ILE A 86 11.12 14.50 2.33
C ILE A 86 12.22 15.44 2.86
N SER A 87 12.57 15.34 4.15
CA SER A 87 13.59 16.20 4.75
C SER A 87 14.98 16.01 4.13
N LYS A 88 15.29 14.79 3.69
CA LYS A 88 16.52 14.43 3.00
C LYS A 88 16.47 14.63 1.49
N ASN A 89 15.33 15.08 0.95
CA ASN A 89 15.07 15.20 -0.50
C ASN A 89 15.32 13.88 -1.25
N GLU A 90 14.96 12.77 -0.63
CA GLU A 90 15.01 11.42 -1.20
C GLU A 90 13.77 11.12 -2.02
N SER A 91 13.93 10.29 -3.06
CA SER A 91 12.82 9.79 -3.86
C SER A 91 12.32 8.48 -3.31
N LEU A 92 11.00 8.26 -3.40
CA LEU A 92 10.39 6.97 -3.14
C LEU A 92 9.60 6.55 -4.37
N TYR A 93 10.14 5.60 -5.12
CA TYR A 93 9.49 5.09 -6.32
C TYR A 93 8.52 3.99 -5.97
N PHE A 94 7.38 3.98 -6.66
CA PHE A 94 6.37 2.93 -6.55
C PHE A 94 5.88 2.52 -7.93
N GLU A 95 5.43 1.28 -8.01
CA GLU A 95 4.91 0.69 -9.23
C GLU A 95 3.55 0.06 -8.92
N TRP A 96 2.60 0.16 -9.87
CA TRP A 96 1.31 -0.48 -9.71
C TRP A 96 0.71 -0.91 -11.04
N ARG A 97 -0.08 -1.97 -11.00
CA ARG A 97 -0.92 -2.35 -12.11
C ARG A 97 -2.23 -1.60 -12.05
N CYS A 98 -2.53 -0.80 -13.06
CA CYS A 98 -3.75 -0.01 -13.11
C CYS A 98 -4.96 -0.89 -13.43
N GLU A 99 -6.00 -0.83 -12.60
CA GLU A 99 -7.25 -1.56 -12.85
C GLU A 99 -8.09 -0.96 -13.98
N LYS A 100 -7.86 0.32 -14.33
CA LYS A 100 -8.60 1.03 -15.37
C LYS A 100 -8.05 0.79 -16.78
N CYS A 101 -6.72 0.71 -16.94
CA CYS A 101 -6.08 0.51 -18.26
C CYS A 101 -5.27 -0.78 -18.36
N TYR A 102 -5.14 -1.54 -17.27
CA TYR A 102 -4.42 -2.81 -17.18
C TYR A 102 -2.91 -2.73 -17.44
N GLU A 103 -2.37 -1.51 -17.54
CA GLU A 103 -0.93 -1.26 -17.73
C GLU A 103 -0.21 -1.13 -16.40
N ILE A 104 1.11 -1.36 -16.42
CA ILE A 104 1.98 -1.10 -15.29
C ILE A 104 2.44 0.35 -15.37
N HIS A 105 2.23 1.06 -14.29
CA HIS A 105 2.68 2.44 -14.13
C HIS A 105 3.68 2.54 -12.99
N SER A 106 4.56 3.52 -13.07
CA SER A 106 5.51 3.85 -12.01
C SER A 106 5.55 5.34 -11.77
N GLY A 107 5.92 5.73 -10.57
CA GLY A 107 6.03 7.14 -10.21
C GLY A 107 6.89 7.36 -8.97
N ASN A 108 7.25 8.63 -8.73
CA ASN A 108 7.86 9.02 -7.46
C ASN A 108 6.77 9.58 -6.54
N LEU A 109 6.49 8.86 -5.45
CA LEU A 109 5.48 9.18 -4.46
C LEU A 109 5.68 10.59 -3.86
N LEU A 110 6.92 11.00 -3.69
CA LEU A 110 7.31 12.26 -3.04
C LEU A 110 7.56 13.41 -4.03
N LYS A 111 7.38 13.21 -5.34
CA LYS A 111 7.71 14.21 -6.38
C LYS A 111 7.11 15.60 -6.15
N LYS A 112 5.89 15.66 -5.60
CA LYS A 112 5.18 16.93 -5.34
C LYS A 112 4.94 17.18 -3.86
N ALA A 113 5.23 16.18 -3.00
CA ALA A 113 4.95 16.25 -1.58
C ALA A 113 6.02 17.07 -0.85
N VAL A 114 5.58 17.98 0.01
CA VAL A 114 6.45 18.76 0.89
C VAL A 114 6.07 18.61 2.36
N THR A 115 4.84 18.11 2.63
CA THR A 115 4.32 17.94 4.00
C THR A 115 3.58 16.62 4.11
N VAL A 116 3.74 15.94 5.25
CA VAL A 116 3.03 14.70 5.60
C VAL A 116 2.17 14.96 6.83
N VAL A 117 0.87 14.75 6.70
CA VAL A 117 -0.12 14.92 7.78
C VAL A 117 -0.89 13.63 7.98
N THR A 118 -1.02 13.16 9.21
CA THR A 118 -1.87 12.03 9.57
C THR A 118 -3.28 12.52 9.89
N GLU A 119 -4.28 11.74 9.53
CA GLU A 119 -5.70 12.03 9.81
C GLU A 119 -6.14 13.44 9.36
N TYR A 120 -5.70 13.83 8.16
CA TYR A 120 -6.03 15.13 7.58
C TYR A 120 -7.53 15.25 7.32
N ASN A 121 -8.16 16.33 7.80
CA ASN A 121 -9.60 16.53 7.62
C ASN A 121 -9.91 17.08 6.23
N LEU A 122 -10.59 16.26 5.40
CA LEU A 122 -11.09 16.63 4.06
C LEU A 122 -12.60 16.93 4.07
N ASP A 123 -13.18 17.22 5.25
CA ASP A 123 -14.61 17.42 5.51
C ASP A 123 -15.47 16.15 5.29
N VAL A 124 -15.26 15.43 4.21
CA VAL A 124 -15.98 14.19 3.85
C VAL A 124 -15.34 12.96 4.50
N CYS A 125 -14.01 12.96 4.61
CA CYS A 125 -13.24 11.83 5.16
C CYS A 125 -11.96 12.31 5.83
N LYS A 126 -11.31 11.40 6.55
CA LYS A 126 -9.99 11.61 7.16
C LYS A 126 -9.07 10.48 6.72
N PRO A 127 -8.27 10.67 5.65
CA PRO A 127 -7.27 9.70 5.26
C PRO A 127 -6.25 9.47 6.36
N ASP A 128 -5.74 8.24 6.45
CA ASP A 128 -4.72 7.87 7.42
C ASP A 128 -3.47 8.76 7.30
N ILE A 129 -3.00 8.95 6.06
CA ILE A 129 -1.86 9.82 5.74
C ILE A 129 -2.19 10.64 4.50
N ALA A 130 -1.99 11.95 4.57
CA ALA A 130 -2.10 12.86 3.44
C ALA A 130 -0.74 13.49 3.10
N LEU A 131 -0.38 13.49 1.83
CA LEU A 131 0.79 14.17 1.28
C LEU A 131 0.33 15.47 0.62
N LEU A 132 0.86 16.59 1.09
CA LEU A 132 0.48 17.92 0.63
C LEU A 132 1.61 18.53 -0.21
N ASP A 133 1.22 19.26 -1.25
CA ASP A 133 2.14 20.06 -2.07
C ASP A 133 2.50 21.39 -1.38
N LYS A 134 3.38 22.18 -2.05
CA LYS A 134 3.84 23.49 -1.56
C LYS A 134 2.71 24.52 -1.36
N ASN A 135 1.53 24.30 -1.91
CA ASN A 135 0.36 25.17 -1.76
C ASN A 135 -0.59 24.66 -0.66
N GLY A 136 -0.23 23.58 0.05
CA GLY A 136 -1.08 22.96 1.06
C GLY A 136 -2.20 22.09 0.47
N LYS A 137 -2.18 21.80 -0.84
CA LYS A 137 -3.15 20.94 -1.48
C LYS A 137 -2.77 19.48 -1.30
N VAL A 138 -3.73 18.63 -0.89
CA VAL A 138 -3.55 17.18 -0.86
C VAL A 138 -3.42 16.65 -2.29
N VAL A 139 -2.33 15.94 -2.56
CA VAL A 139 -2.01 15.36 -3.87
C VAL A 139 -2.07 13.84 -3.84
N ILE A 140 -1.74 13.24 -2.71
CA ILE A 140 -1.76 11.78 -2.50
C ILE A 140 -2.29 11.52 -1.10
N VAL A 141 -3.08 10.47 -0.95
CA VAL A 141 -3.43 9.88 0.33
C VAL A 141 -2.98 8.42 0.38
N ILE A 142 -2.67 7.95 1.58
CA ILE A 142 -2.34 6.55 1.84
C ILE A 142 -3.33 6.05 2.89
N GLU A 143 -4.02 4.97 2.57
CA GLU A 143 -4.96 4.28 3.42
C GLU A 143 -4.36 2.95 3.87
N VAL A 144 -4.28 2.75 5.17
CA VAL A 144 -3.75 1.54 5.80
C VAL A 144 -4.88 0.54 6.01
N VAL A 145 -4.86 -0.56 5.28
CA VAL A 145 -5.92 -1.56 5.28
C VAL A 145 -5.50 -2.76 6.13
N VAL A 146 -6.01 -2.89 7.35
CA VAL A 146 -5.85 -4.09 8.20
C VAL A 146 -7.04 -5.03 8.01
N THR A 147 -8.27 -4.53 8.17
CA THR A 147 -9.52 -5.31 8.03
C THR A 147 -10.52 -4.64 7.11
N HIS A 148 -10.57 -3.32 7.10
CA HIS A 148 -11.57 -2.56 6.35
C HIS A 148 -10.88 -1.69 5.30
N ARG A 149 -11.43 -1.69 4.10
CA ARG A 149 -11.02 -0.80 3.00
C ARG A 149 -11.81 0.50 3.09
N PRO A 150 -11.29 1.58 2.48
CA PRO A 150 -12.05 2.82 2.33
C PRO A 150 -13.40 2.58 1.67
N GLU A 151 -14.43 3.27 2.14
CA GLU A 151 -15.78 3.22 1.55
C GLU A 151 -15.78 3.74 0.11
N PRO A 152 -16.68 3.22 -0.76
CA PRO A 152 -16.75 3.63 -2.17
C PRO A 152 -16.90 5.15 -2.35
N GLU A 153 -17.67 5.81 -1.51
CA GLU A 153 -17.92 7.26 -1.54
C GLU A 153 -16.64 8.05 -1.27
N VAL A 154 -15.75 7.53 -0.43
CA VAL A 154 -14.43 8.13 -0.15
C VAL A 154 -13.53 8.01 -1.38
N LEU A 155 -13.51 6.85 -2.03
CA LEU A 155 -12.74 6.65 -3.26
C LEU A 155 -13.26 7.52 -4.42
N GLU A 156 -14.57 7.69 -4.56
CA GLU A 156 -15.18 8.61 -5.52
C GLU A 156 -14.80 10.07 -5.25
N TYR A 157 -14.77 10.47 -3.98
CA TYR A 157 -14.30 11.79 -3.58
C TYR A 157 -12.84 12.01 -4.01
N TYR A 158 -11.93 11.06 -3.77
CA TYR A 158 -10.54 11.17 -4.21
C TYR A 158 -10.40 11.27 -5.73
N ASP A 159 -11.14 10.44 -6.49
CA ASP A 159 -11.11 10.48 -7.96
C ASP A 159 -11.59 11.83 -8.51
N LYS A 160 -12.72 12.34 -7.99
CA LYS A 160 -13.29 13.63 -8.36
C LYS A 160 -12.32 14.79 -8.10
N HIS A 161 -11.58 14.77 -7.00
CA HIS A 161 -10.64 15.83 -6.60
C HIS A 161 -9.24 15.63 -7.15
N LYS A 162 -9.01 14.56 -7.95
CA LYS A 162 -7.70 14.19 -8.53
C LYS A 162 -6.65 13.94 -7.45
N ILE A 163 -7.06 13.35 -6.35
CA ILE A 163 -6.20 12.88 -5.27
C ILE A 163 -5.88 11.41 -5.55
N ALA A 164 -4.59 11.07 -5.66
CA ALA A 164 -4.19 9.67 -5.77
C ALA A 164 -4.34 8.98 -4.42
N CYS A 165 -5.02 7.83 -4.37
CA CYS A 165 -5.15 7.02 -3.16
C CYS A 165 -4.37 5.73 -3.31
N LEU A 166 -3.42 5.49 -2.41
CA LEU A 166 -2.70 4.24 -2.27
C LEU A 166 -3.29 3.45 -1.11
N GLN A 167 -3.73 2.22 -1.37
CA GLN A 167 -4.17 1.30 -0.32
C GLN A 167 -3.05 0.30 -0.01
N ILE A 168 -2.61 0.27 1.23
CA ILE A 168 -1.55 -0.61 1.72
C ILE A 168 -2.17 -1.64 2.66
N VAL A 169 -2.21 -2.89 2.23
CA VAL A 169 -2.70 -3.99 3.08
C VAL A 169 -1.61 -4.42 4.05
N VAL A 170 -1.96 -4.41 5.32
CA VAL A 170 -1.09 -4.77 6.45
C VAL A 170 -1.68 -6.00 7.14
N GLY A 171 -0.99 -7.13 7.04
CA GLY A 171 -1.46 -8.41 7.53
C GLY A 171 -1.01 -8.74 8.95
N ASP A 172 0.19 -8.29 9.34
CA ASP A 172 0.77 -8.52 10.66
C ASP A 172 1.79 -7.43 11.04
N PHE A 173 2.40 -7.58 12.23
CA PHE A 173 3.36 -6.61 12.74
C PHE A 173 4.72 -6.66 12.03
N ASP A 174 5.06 -7.76 11.36
CA ASP A 174 6.30 -7.89 10.58
C ASP A 174 6.27 -6.93 9.38
N ASP A 175 5.07 -6.57 8.90
CA ASP A 175 4.86 -5.56 7.85
C ASP A 175 5.33 -4.15 8.25
N CYS A 176 5.39 -3.86 9.56
CA CYS A 176 5.89 -2.58 10.07
C CYS A 176 7.41 -2.40 9.89
N ASP A 177 8.14 -3.47 9.59
CA ASP A 177 9.57 -3.42 9.31
C ASP A 177 9.87 -3.34 7.80
N CYS A 178 8.85 -3.53 6.95
CA CYS A 178 8.93 -3.53 5.48
C CYS A 178 8.14 -2.37 4.84
N ILE A 179 7.98 -1.24 5.52
CA ILE A 179 7.13 -0.11 5.09
C ILE A 179 7.53 0.42 3.71
N GLU A 180 8.82 0.61 3.45
CA GLU A 180 9.31 1.13 2.17
C GLU A 180 8.98 0.19 1.01
N GLU A 181 9.13 -1.12 1.22
CA GLU A 181 8.77 -2.14 0.23
C GLU A 181 7.27 -2.12 -0.06
N LYS A 182 6.43 -2.02 0.97
CA LYS A 182 4.99 -1.93 0.81
C LYS A 182 4.54 -0.65 0.10
N LEU A 183 5.19 0.47 0.38
CA LEU A 183 4.94 1.72 -0.34
C LEU A 183 5.39 1.66 -1.80
N SER A 184 6.47 0.93 -2.09
CA SER A 184 6.97 0.72 -3.46
C SER A 184 6.07 -0.20 -4.27
N ASN A 185 5.30 -1.09 -3.62
CA ASN A 185 4.38 -2.05 -4.25
C ASN A 185 3.01 -2.01 -3.58
N PRO A 186 2.24 -0.92 -3.72
CA PRO A 186 0.94 -0.77 -3.08
C PRO A 186 -0.07 -1.78 -3.63
N ASN A 187 -0.97 -2.25 -2.78
CA ASN A 187 -1.97 -3.25 -3.15
C ASN A 187 -3.02 -2.72 -4.14
N CYS A 188 -3.33 -1.43 -4.07
CA CYS A 188 -4.24 -0.76 -4.99
C CYS A 188 -3.89 0.72 -5.11
N VAL A 189 -4.02 1.27 -6.31
CA VAL A 189 -3.88 2.70 -6.58
C VAL A 189 -5.03 3.17 -7.45
N ASN A 190 -5.80 4.14 -6.98
CA ASN A 190 -7.02 4.58 -7.66
C ASN A 190 -6.82 5.54 -8.83
N ILE A 191 -5.58 5.96 -9.12
CA ILE A 191 -5.28 6.88 -10.22
C ILE A 191 -4.85 6.12 -11.47
N CYS A 192 -5.31 6.58 -12.65
CA CYS A 192 -4.81 6.15 -13.94
C CYS A 192 -4.11 7.32 -14.64
N PRO A 193 -2.80 7.23 -14.91
CA PRO A 193 -2.05 8.28 -15.62
C PRO A 193 -2.43 8.43 -17.09
N ASN A 194 -2.98 7.38 -17.70
CA ASN A 194 -3.35 7.43 -19.10
C ASN A 194 -4.47 8.44 -19.36
N PRO A 195 -4.37 9.19 -20.47
CA PRO A 195 -5.40 10.14 -20.82
C PRO A 195 -6.75 9.46 -21.05
N THR A 196 -7.82 10.22 -20.90
CA THR A 196 -9.17 9.75 -21.16
C THR A 196 -9.66 10.39 -22.46
N CYS A 197 -10.33 9.61 -23.31
CA CYS A 197 -10.99 10.15 -24.50
C CYS A 197 -12.10 11.12 -24.09
N GLU A 198 -12.06 12.36 -24.55
CA GLU A 198 -13.03 13.40 -24.22
C GLU A 198 -14.45 13.07 -24.72
N LYS A 199 -14.55 12.26 -25.78
CA LYS A 199 -15.83 11.93 -26.42
C LYS A 199 -16.57 10.78 -25.76
N CYS A 200 -15.86 9.69 -25.41
CA CYS A 200 -16.50 8.47 -24.87
C CYS A 200 -16.13 8.17 -23.40
N GLY A 201 -15.19 8.91 -22.81
CA GLY A 201 -14.74 8.68 -21.44
C GLY A 201 -13.79 7.48 -21.25
N GLU A 202 -13.52 6.74 -22.31
CA GLU A 202 -12.61 5.59 -22.27
C GLU A 202 -11.17 6.03 -22.00
N LYS A 203 -10.43 5.24 -21.23
CA LYS A 203 -9.00 5.45 -21.00
C LYS A 203 -8.23 5.08 -22.27
N MET A 204 -7.38 6.01 -22.71
CA MET A 204 -6.48 5.75 -23.83
C MET A 204 -5.24 5.01 -23.35
N HIS A 205 -4.85 4.01 -24.12
CA HIS A 205 -3.60 3.28 -23.89
C HIS A 205 -2.48 3.89 -24.74
N TYR A 206 -1.26 3.89 -24.20
CA TYR A 206 -0.10 4.19 -25.02
C TYR A 206 0.12 3.04 -25.99
N VAL A 207 0.26 3.41 -27.25
CA VAL A 207 0.58 2.46 -28.32
C VAL A 207 1.83 2.93 -29.05
N LYS A 208 2.65 2.00 -29.45
CA LYS A 208 3.78 2.26 -30.34
C LYS A 208 3.67 1.41 -31.59
N MET A 209 4.09 1.98 -32.70
CA MET A 209 4.25 1.24 -33.92
C MET A 209 5.62 0.53 -33.92
N VAL A 210 5.61 -0.77 -34.06
CA VAL A 210 6.81 -1.59 -34.18
C VAL A 210 6.83 -2.21 -35.55
N THR A 211 8.02 -2.35 -36.14
CA THR A 211 8.19 -3.11 -37.39
C THR A 211 8.66 -4.51 -37.04
N VAL A 212 7.87 -5.49 -37.39
CA VAL A 212 8.20 -6.92 -37.23
C VAL A 212 8.50 -7.54 -38.57
N THR A 213 9.40 -8.52 -38.58
CA THR A 213 9.65 -9.35 -39.77
C THR A 213 8.83 -10.61 -39.61
N THR A 214 7.98 -10.88 -40.56
CA THR A 214 7.16 -12.10 -40.66
C THR A 214 7.27 -12.70 -42.05
N GLU A 215 6.76 -13.90 -42.25
CA GLU A 215 6.70 -14.54 -43.53
C GLU A 215 5.35 -14.32 -44.21
N CYS A 216 5.40 -14.06 -45.51
CA CYS A 216 4.17 -13.96 -46.31
C CYS A 216 3.47 -15.32 -46.33
N TRP A 217 2.24 -15.39 -45.88
CA TRP A 217 1.43 -16.62 -45.86
C TRP A 217 1.25 -17.26 -47.25
N ARG A 218 1.43 -16.46 -48.33
CA ARG A 218 1.22 -16.90 -49.70
C ARG A 218 2.48 -17.41 -50.39
N CYS A 219 3.66 -16.85 -50.12
CA CYS A 219 4.89 -17.19 -50.81
C CYS A 219 6.07 -17.47 -49.87
N ASN A 220 5.86 -17.45 -48.55
CA ASN A 220 6.85 -17.68 -47.50
C ASN A 220 8.10 -16.78 -47.57
N GLN A 221 8.04 -15.67 -48.34
CA GLN A 221 9.12 -14.68 -48.30
C GLN A 221 9.03 -13.78 -47.08
N ALA A 222 10.19 -13.42 -46.53
CA ALA A 222 10.27 -12.50 -45.41
C ALA A 222 9.74 -11.11 -45.81
N MET A 223 8.84 -10.58 -45.02
CA MET A 223 8.25 -9.23 -45.17
C MET A 223 8.28 -8.43 -43.87
N LYS A 224 8.41 -7.14 -44.00
CA LYS A 224 8.32 -6.23 -42.86
C LYS A 224 6.91 -5.68 -42.75
N VAL A 225 6.31 -5.85 -41.58
CA VAL A 225 4.96 -5.40 -41.32
C VAL A 225 4.99 -4.40 -40.13
N ALA A 226 4.29 -3.30 -40.28
CA ALA A 226 4.06 -2.38 -39.14
C ALA A 226 2.91 -2.92 -38.27
N MET A 227 3.11 -2.95 -36.98
CA MET A 227 2.14 -3.46 -36.02
C MET A 227 1.99 -2.47 -34.87
N LEU A 228 0.75 -2.21 -34.43
CA LEU A 228 0.48 -1.43 -33.24
C LEU A 228 0.52 -2.34 -32.02
N VAL A 229 1.37 -1.99 -31.07
CA VAL A 229 1.57 -2.75 -29.83
C VAL A 229 1.36 -1.82 -28.64
N ALA A 230 0.55 -2.24 -27.68
CA ALA A 230 0.45 -1.55 -26.40
C ALA A 230 1.76 -1.68 -25.60
N ASP A 231 2.02 -0.76 -24.68
CA ASP A 231 3.25 -0.79 -23.87
C ASP A 231 3.42 -2.06 -23.04
N ASN A 232 2.31 -2.75 -22.75
CA ASN A 232 2.30 -4.06 -22.09
C ASN A 232 2.63 -5.24 -23.06
N GLY A 233 3.00 -4.96 -24.32
CA GLY A 233 3.32 -5.98 -25.33
C GLY A 233 2.11 -6.64 -25.98
N ARG A 234 0.87 -6.22 -25.64
CA ARG A 234 -0.34 -6.80 -26.25
C ARG A 234 -0.55 -6.22 -27.64
N GLU A 235 -0.76 -7.08 -28.64
CA GLU A 235 -1.21 -6.65 -29.96
C GLU A 235 -2.58 -5.97 -29.86
N ILE A 236 -2.69 -4.78 -30.45
CA ILE A 236 -3.95 -4.03 -30.50
C ILE A 236 -4.64 -4.26 -31.83
N LEU A 237 -3.86 -4.36 -32.92
CA LEU A 237 -4.35 -4.63 -34.27
C LEU A 237 -3.38 -5.56 -34.96
N SER A 238 -3.90 -6.62 -35.58
CA SER A 238 -3.12 -7.47 -36.46
C SER A 238 -3.05 -6.89 -37.88
N PRO A 239 -2.02 -7.16 -38.65
CA PRO A 239 -1.90 -6.68 -40.03
C PRO A 239 -3.06 -7.08 -40.96
N SER A 240 -3.82 -8.10 -40.61
CA SER A 240 -5.00 -8.57 -41.34
C SER A 240 -6.24 -7.67 -41.18
N GLU A 241 -6.25 -6.71 -40.24
CA GLU A 241 -7.37 -5.82 -39.98
C GLU A 241 -7.26 -4.47 -40.73
N PHE A 242 -6.17 -4.27 -41.48
CA PHE A 242 -5.91 -3.08 -42.30
C PHE A 242 -6.28 -3.24 -43.80
N ASN A 243 -7.11 -4.21 -44.17
CA ASN A 243 -7.61 -4.36 -45.55
C ASN A 243 -9.04 -3.87 -45.71
#